data_8f4a86c009c212498034cd7490352cdb
#
_entry.id   8f4a86c009c212498034cd7490352cdb
#
_cell.length_a   1.000
_cell.length_b   1.000
_cell.length_c   1.000
_cell.angle_alpha   90.00
_cell.angle_beta   90.00
_cell.angle_gamma   90.00
#
_symmetry.space_group_name_H-M   'P 1'
#
loop_
_entity.id
_entity.type
_entity.pdbx_description
1 polymer ?
#
loop_
_entity_poly.entity_id
_entity_poly.type
_entity_poly.pdbx_seq_one_letter_code
_entity_poly.pdbx_strand_id
1 'polypeptide(L)'
;MPSLESIVAHGRAVETHRPWPRVAITPELWTAAADELSSGCATLLGLWGESVAGYAVHMALIDEKSRDIAVLSLACPELEFPSVGRVHAPAIRLERALHSLYGLRPIGIPDSRPWLDLGFWDMRFPLGARSAPVPQTYVFLPVEGENLHQIPVGPVHAGIIEPGHFRFTAAGETVARLEERLGYVHKGIESLMAGATLERGSRLAGRSSGDSTVAYGLAFARSVEAALD
;
A
#
# COMPACT_ATOMS: atom_id res chain seq x y z
N MET A 1 1.61 -25.31 4.68
CA MET A 1 2.28 -24.01 4.64
C MET A 1 2.67 -23.62 6.06
N PRO A 2 3.76 -22.88 6.31
CA PRO A 2 4.12 -22.46 7.66
C PRO A 2 3.12 -21.41 8.15
N SER A 3 2.51 -21.61 9.31
CA SER A 3 1.62 -20.62 9.95
C SER A 3 2.33 -19.30 10.25
N LEU A 4 1.56 -18.20 10.49
CA LEU A 4 2.13 -16.91 10.89
C LEU A 4 3.04 -17.06 12.12
N GLU A 5 2.64 -17.85 13.11
CA GLU A 5 3.47 -18.18 14.29
C GLU A 5 4.82 -18.79 13.88
N SER A 6 4.78 -19.77 12.97
CA SER A 6 6.00 -20.41 12.46
C SER A 6 6.90 -19.41 11.70
N ILE A 7 6.33 -18.54 10.89
CA ILE A 7 7.09 -17.49 10.17
C ILE A 7 7.76 -16.54 11.17
N VAL A 8 7.04 -16.11 12.19
CA VAL A 8 7.59 -15.24 13.26
C VAL A 8 8.71 -15.94 14.00
N ALA A 9 8.56 -17.22 14.35
CA ALA A 9 9.58 -18.00 15.06
C ALA A 9 10.89 -18.18 14.27
N HIS A 10 10.83 -18.17 12.93
CA HIS A 10 12.01 -18.28 12.07
C HIS A 10 12.59 -16.91 11.65
N GLY A 11 11.89 -15.82 11.93
CA GLY A 11 12.37 -14.46 11.67
C GLY A 11 13.35 -13.97 12.75
N ARG A 12 14.16 -12.97 12.42
CA ARG A 12 15.01 -12.29 13.39
C ARG A 12 14.23 -11.14 14.04
N ALA A 13 14.03 -11.23 15.36
CA ALA A 13 13.28 -10.22 16.11
C ALA A 13 13.86 -8.80 15.96
N VAL A 14 12.98 -7.81 15.90
CA VAL A 14 13.28 -6.37 15.94
C VAL A 14 12.75 -5.84 17.28
N GLU A 15 13.62 -5.81 18.29
CA GLU A 15 13.28 -5.57 19.70
C GLU A 15 12.71 -4.17 19.99
N THR A 16 12.97 -3.20 19.12
CA THR A 16 12.53 -1.80 19.32
C THR A 16 11.11 -1.52 18.83
N HIS A 17 10.47 -2.51 18.23
CA HIS A 17 9.10 -2.33 17.70
C HIS A 17 8.04 -2.67 18.76
N ARG A 18 7.00 -1.87 18.85
CA ARG A 18 5.86 -2.00 19.76
C ARG A 18 4.55 -1.68 19.03
N PRO A 19 3.38 -2.16 19.45
CA PRO A 19 3.17 -3.16 20.52
C PRO A 19 3.29 -4.61 20.04
N TRP A 20 3.23 -4.87 18.70
CA TRP A 20 3.25 -6.21 18.13
C TRP A 20 4.67 -6.67 17.76
N PRO A 21 4.93 -7.98 17.75
CA PRO A 21 6.22 -8.50 17.29
C PRO A 21 6.49 -8.06 15.86
N ARG A 22 7.73 -7.58 15.62
CA ARG A 22 8.27 -7.34 14.29
C ARG A 22 9.46 -8.26 14.07
N VAL A 23 9.50 -8.94 12.93
CA VAL A 23 10.61 -9.81 12.56
C VAL A 23 11.14 -9.46 11.18
N ALA A 24 12.46 -9.46 11.04
CA ALA A 24 13.14 -9.41 9.74
C ALA A 24 13.19 -10.83 9.18
N ILE A 25 12.73 -11.00 7.93
CA ILE A 25 12.56 -12.29 7.29
C ILE A 25 13.26 -12.35 5.92
N THR A 26 13.40 -13.57 5.41
CA THR A 26 13.94 -13.83 4.07
C THR A 26 12.87 -13.71 2.98
N PRO A 27 13.25 -13.62 1.69
CA PRO A 27 12.29 -13.64 0.58
C PRO A 27 11.42 -14.90 0.53
N GLU A 28 11.93 -16.05 1.00
CA GLU A 28 11.17 -17.30 1.05
C GLU A 28 10.07 -17.24 2.11
N LEU A 29 10.38 -16.73 3.30
CA LEU A 29 9.38 -16.53 4.36
C LEU A 29 8.37 -15.44 3.99
N TRP A 30 8.81 -14.40 3.25
CA TRP A 30 7.90 -13.39 2.70
C TRP A 30 6.88 -14.00 1.73
N THR A 31 7.36 -14.87 0.83
CA THR A 31 6.49 -15.59 -0.11
C THR A 31 5.53 -16.52 0.63
N ALA A 32 6.02 -17.25 1.63
CA ALA A 32 5.17 -18.10 2.47
C ALA A 32 4.07 -17.30 3.20
N ALA A 33 4.38 -16.09 3.68
CA ALA A 33 3.38 -15.21 4.29
C ALA A 33 2.33 -14.73 3.27
N ALA A 34 2.71 -14.49 2.02
CA ALA A 34 1.77 -14.18 0.95
C ALA A 34 0.84 -15.37 0.63
N ASP A 35 1.34 -16.58 0.73
CA ASP A 35 0.54 -17.80 0.55
C ASP A 35 -0.49 -17.99 1.69
N GLU A 36 -0.16 -17.60 2.94
CA GLU A 36 -1.11 -17.56 4.07
C GLU A 36 -2.27 -16.59 3.81
N LEU A 37 -1.99 -15.43 3.20
CA LEU A 37 -3.04 -14.49 2.74
C LEU A 37 -3.93 -15.11 1.68
N SER A 38 -3.33 -15.80 0.70
CA SER A 38 -4.06 -16.45 -0.39
C SER A 38 -4.97 -17.58 0.09
N SER A 39 -4.56 -18.31 1.13
CA SER A 39 -5.35 -19.40 1.73
C SER A 39 -6.46 -18.92 2.68
N GLY A 40 -6.48 -17.60 3.02
CA GLY A 40 -7.41 -17.03 3.98
C GLY A 40 -7.07 -17.35 5.44
N CYS A 41 -5.88 -17.87 5.74
CA CYS A 41 -5.41 -18.14 7.11
C CYS A 41 -4.98 -16.85 7.81
N ALA A 42 -4.61 -15.82 7.05
CA ALA A 42 -4.26 -14.50 7.56
C ALA A 42 -4.99 -13.38 6.79
N THR A 43 -5.14 -12.22 7.42
CA THR A 43 -5.63 -11.00 6.79
C THR A 43 -4.52 -9.94 6.76
N LEU A 44 -4.39 -9.26 5.62
CA LEU A 44 -3.47 -8.14 5.43
C LEU A 44 -4.01 -6.89 6.12
N LEU A 45 -3.30 -6.39 7.13
CA LEU A 45 -3.63 -5.14 7.83
C LEU A 45 -2.97 -3.93 7.20
N GLY A 46 -1.78 -4.09 6.60
CA GLY A 46 -1.05 -3.03 5.93
C GLY A 46 0.20 -3.51 5.22
N LEU A 47 0.61 -2.74 4.20
CA LEU A 47 1.83 -2.95 3.43
C LEU A 47 2.46 -1.58 3.16
N TRP A 48 3.70 -1.35 3.61
CA TRP A 48 4.38 -0.05 3.49
C TRP A 48 5.89 -0.22 3.31
N GLY A 49 6.56 0.87 2.94
CA GLY A 49 8.00 0.91 2.70
C GLY A 49 8.77 1.71 3.75
N GLU A 50 10.06 1.48 3.81
CA GLU A 50 11.03 2.23 4.59
C GLU A 50 12.26 2.51 3.73
N SER A 51 12.92 3.69 3.95
CA SER A 51 14.18 4.06 3.28
C SER A 51 15.21 4.69 4.22
N VAL A 52 14.94 4.74 5.54
CA VAL A 52 15.79 5.44 6.52
C VAL A 52 17.06 4.66 6.83
N ALA A 53 16.97 3.36 7.07
CA ALA A 53 18.09 2.47 7.38
C ALA A 53 18.42 1.49 6.24
N GLY A 54 18.24 1.94 5.02
CA GLY A 54 18.20 1.10 3.82
C GLY A 54 16.76 0.88 3.36
N TYR A 55 16.59 0.28 2.19
CA TYR A 55 15.25 0.00 1.68
C TYR A 55 14.69 -1.29 2.27
N ALA A 56 13.46 -1.23 2.73
CA ALA A 56 12.72 -2.38 3.20
C ALA A 56 11.23 -2.26 2.88
N VAL A 57 10.55 -3.38 2.79
CA VAL A 57 9.09 -3.48 2.73
C VAL A 57 8.58 -4.18 3.98
N HIS A 58 7.45 -3.71 4.49
CA HIS A 58 6.84 -4.22 5.71
C HIS A 58 5.41 -4.66 5.44
N MET A 59 5.00 -5.75 6.04
CA MET A 59 3.66 -6.31 5.94
C MET A 59 3.14 -6.63 7.35
N ALA A 60 2.04 -6.00 7.75
CA ALA A 60 1.33 -6.36 8.98
C ALA A 60 0.23 -7.37 8.66
N LEU A 61 0.22 -8.47 9.38
CA LEU A 61 -0.73 -9.56 9.25
C LEU A 61 -1.42 -9.83 10.58
N ILE A 62 -2.67 -10.28 10.49
CA ILE A 62 -3.39 -10.88 11.60
C ILE A 62 -3.74 -12.33 11.25
N ASP A 63 -3.40 -13.25 12.11
CA ASP A 63 -3.83 -14.66 12.01
C ASP A 63 -5.33 -14.75 12.29
N GLU A 64 -6.07 -15.40 11.41
CA GLU A 64 -7.53 -15.44 11.52
C GLU A 64 -8.01 -16.36 12.65
N LYS A 65 -7.21 -17.31 13.07
CA LYS A 65 -7.55 -18.27 14.13
C LYS A 65 -7.14 -17.76 15.52
N SER A 66 -5.87 -17.40 15.71
CA SER A 66 -5.35 -16.94 17.01
C SER A 66 -5.63 -15.47 17.28
N ARG A 67 -5.88 -14.68 16.23
CA ARG A 67 -6.01 -13.21 16.25
C ARG A 67 -4.70 -12.50 16.62
N ASP A 68 -3.58 -13.21 16.58
CA ASP A 68 -2.27 -12.62 16.79
C ASP A 68 -1.87 -11.73 15.61
N ILE A 69 -1.23 -10.61 15.92
CA ILE A 69 -0.74 -9.65 14.92
C ILE A 69 0.78 -9.71 14.89
N ALA A 70 1.36 -9.72 13.70
CA ALA A 70 2.80 -9.60 13.50
C ALA A 70 3.15 -8.68 12.34
N VAL A 71 4.31 -8.05 12.43
CA VAL A 71 4.90 -7.23 11.36
C VAL A 71 6.11 -7.97 10.78
N LEU A 72 6.03 -8.28 9.50
CA LEU A 72 7.11 -8.92 8.74
C LEU A 72 7.87 -7.85 7.97
N SER A 73 9.19 -7.89 7.99
CA SER A 73 10.08 -6.92 7.34
C SER A 73 11.04 -7.62 6.41
N LEU A 74 11.06 -7.22 5.15
CA LEU A 74 11.98 -7.73 4.14
C LEU A 74 12.91 -6.61 3.67
N ALA A 75 14.22 -6.80 3.80
CA ALA A 75 15.20 -5.88 3.25
C ALA A 75 15.23 -5.95 1.71
N CYS A 76 15.32 -4.79 1.06
CA CYS A 76 15.26 -4.65 -0.40
C CYS A 76 16.48 -3.87 -0.92
N PRO A 77 17.70 -4.40 -0.82
CA PRO A 77 18.93 -3.68 -1.23
C PRO A 77 18.90 -3.33 -2.72
N GLU A 78 18.29 -4.18 -3.57
CA GLU A 78 18.16 -3.98 -5.01
C GLU A 78 16.86 -3.28 -5.41
N LEU A 79 16.13 -2.71 -4.43
CA LEU A 79 14.81 -2.10 -4.63
C LEU A 79 13.76 -3.06 -5.17
N GLU A 80 13.90 -4.35 -4.94
CA GLU A 80 13.01 -5.39 -5.42
C GLU A 80 12.52 -6.28 -4.27
N PHE A 81 11.28 -6.77 -4.41
CA PHE A 81 10.71 -7.75 -3.48
C PHE A 81 9.67 -8.64 -4.20
N PRO A 82 9.43 -9.89 -3.73
CA PRO A 82 8.40 -10.74 -4.30
C PRO A 82 7.01 -10.14 -4.08
N SER A 83 6.22 -10.02 -5.17
CA SER A 83 4.87 -9.44 -5.09
C SER A 83 3.93 -10.31 -4.27
N VAL A 84 3.30 -9.72 -3.27
CA VAL A 84 2.14 -10.25 -2.53
C VAL A 84 0.89 -10.20 -3.41
N GLY A 85 0.76 -9.14 -4.22
CA GLY A 85 -0.35 -8.94 -5.16
C GLY A 85 -0.49 -10.04 -6.21
N ARG A 86 0.56 -10.83 -6.44
CA ARG A 86 0.51 -12.01 -7.32
C ARG A 86 -0.50 -13.06 -6.85
N VAL A 87 -0.66 -13.22 -5.56
CA VAL A 87 -1.55 -14.24 -4.95
C VAL A 87 -2.67 -13.61 -4.11
N HIS A 88 -2.56 -12.31 -3.77
CA HIS A 88 -3.52 -11.59 -2.95
C HIS A 88 -3.85 -10.22 -3.59
N ALA A 89 -4.88 -10.18 -4.41
CA ALA A 89 -5.25 -9.00 -5.20
C ALA A 89 -5.38 -7.67 -4.42
N PRO A 90 -5.87 -7.62 -3.15
CA PRO A 90 -5.92 -6.38 -2.38
C PRO A 90 -4.56 -5.69 -2.19
N ALA A 91 -3.45 -6.43 -2.22
CA ALA A 91 -2.09 -5.88 -2.08
C ALA A 91 -1.61 -5.11 -3.33
N ILE A 92 -2.17 -5.36 -4.52
CA ILE A 92 -1.70 -4.75 -5.78
C ILE A 92 -1.63 -3.23 -5.70
N ARG A 93 -2.65 -2.56 -5.15
CA ARG A 93 -2.68 -1.10 -5.03
C ARG A 93 -1.65 -0.57 -4.04
N LEU A 94 -1.42 -1.30 -2.95
CA LEU A 94 -0.40 -0.96 -1.95
C LEU A 94 1.00 -1.08 -2.54
N GLU A 95 1.28 -2.13 -3.31
CA GLU A 95 2.56 -2.34 -4.00
C GLU A 95 2.81 -1.27 -5.08
N ARG A 96 1.78 -0.88 -5.83
CA ARG A 96 1.89 0.24 -6.79
C ARG A 96 2.14 1.57 -6.09
N ALA A 97 1.57 1.78 -4.89
CA ALA A 97 1.86 2.95 -4.06
C ALA A 97 3.32 2.93 -3.58
N LEU A 98 3.83 1.78 -3.13
CA LEU A 98 5.23 1.59 -2.76
C LEU A 98 6.18 1.95 -3.91
N HIS A 99 5.86 1.51 -5.13
CA HIS A 99 6.66 1.90 -6.29
C HIS A 99 6.60 3.41 -6.54
N SER A 100 5.43 4.04 -6.48
CA SER A 100 5.30 5.49 -6.69
C SER A 100 6.05 6.30 -5.65
N LEU A 101 6.04 5.87 -4.39
CA LEU A 101 6.60 6.62 -3.26
C LEU A 101 8.10 6.35 -3.03
N TYR A 102 8.55 5.10 -3.18
CA TYR A 102 9.90 4.67 -2.81
C TYR A 102 10.74 4.19 -3.99
N GLY A 103 10.15 3.83 -5.13
CA GLY A 103 10.82 3.15 -6.23
C GLY A 103 10.97 1.63 -6.01
N LEU A 104 10.41 1.08 -4.93
CA LEU A 104 10.42 -0.35 -4.65
C LEU A 104 9.61 -1.11 -5.71
N ARG A 105 10.19 -2.15 -6.31
CA ARG A 105 9.59 -2.91 -7.43
C ARG A 105 9.07 -4.27 -6.95
N PRO A 106 7.76 -4.50 -6.95
CA PRO A 106 7.19 -5.82 -6.68
C PRO A 106 7.36 -6.74 -7.89
N ILE A 107 8.15 -7.79 -7.74
CA ILE A 107 8.44 -8.74 -8.81
C ILE A 107 7.29 -9.73 -8.97
N GLY A 108 6.75 -9.79 -10.19
CA GLY A 108 5.59 -10.64 -10.51
C GLY A 108 4.23 -10.01 -10.20
N ILE A 109 4.17 -8.70 -9.97
CA ILE A 109 2.89 -8.00 -9.79
C ILE A 109 2.03 -8.09 -11.08
N PRO A 110 0.74 -8.41 -10.99
CA PRO A 110 -0.13 -8.52 -12.17
C PRO A 110 -0.42 -7.20 -12.87
N ASP A 111 -0.37 -6.08 -12.17
CA ASP A 111 -0.62 -4.75 -12.70
C ASP A 111 0.41 -3.75 -12.18
N SER A 112 1.35 -3.37 -13.03
CA SER A 112 2.45 -2.42 -12.72
C SER A 112 2.16 -0.99 -13.17
N ARG A 113 0.95 -0.68 -13.65
CA ARG A 113 0.59 0.69 -14.08
C ARG A 113 0.73 1.68 -12.91
N PRO A 114 1.07 2.96 -13.17
CA PRO A 114 1.23 3.95 -12.12
C PRO A 114 -0.06 4.10 -11.29
N TRP A 115 0.09 4.33 -9.98
CA TRP A 115 -1.04 4.45 -9.06
C TRP A 115 -1.21 5.86 -8.51
N LEU A 116 -0.18 6.41 -7.86
CA LEU A 116 -0.20 7.75 -7.28
C LEU A 116 0.45 8.77 -8.21
N ASP A 117 1.68 8.48 -8.65
CA ASP A 117 2.39 9.35 -9.59
C ASP A 117 1.99 9.01 -11.03
N LEU A 118 1.23 9.91 -11.63
CA LEU A 118 0.77 9.83 -13.03
C LEU A 118 1.61 10.74 -13.96
N GLY A 119 2.82 11.12 -13.51
CA GLY A 119 3.72 12.00 -14.24
C GLY A 119 3.43 13.49 -14.05
N PHE A 120 2.67 13.88 -13.03
CA PHE A 120 2.34 15.26 -12.69
C PHE A 120 3.10 15.77 -11.46
N TRP A 121 3.85 14.93 -10.78
CA TRP A 121 4.67 15.34 -9.65
C TRP A 121 5.97 15.97 -10.13
N ASP A 122 6.50 16.92 -9.36
CA ASP A 122 7.77 17.59 -9.65
C ASP A 122 8.98 16.65 -9.48
N MET A 123 8.78 15.49 -8.88
CA MET A 123 9.80 14.46 -8.66
C MET A 123 9.18 13.08 -8.59
N ARG A 124 9.98 12.06 -8.86
CA ARG A 124 9.64 10.66 -8.57
C ARG A 124 10.22 10.23 -7.23
N PHE A 125 9.58 9.24 -6.61
CA PHE A 125 10.03 8.57 -5.39
C PHE A 125 10.29 9.51 -4.21
N PRO A 126 9.29 10.32 -3.79
CA PRO A 126 9.47 11.35 -2.77
C PRO A 126 9.92 10.83 -1.40
N LEU A 127 9.67 9.56 -1.08
CA LEU A 127 10.11 8.88 0.15
C LEU A 127 11.34 7.99 -0.07
N GLY A 128 11.83 7.87 -1.29
CA GLY A 128 13.02 7.10 -1.66
C GLY A 128 14.14 7.97 -2.23
N ALA A 129 14.94 7.38 -3.12
CA ALA A 129 15.94 8.10 -3.91
C ALA A 129 15.24 8.94 -4.97
N ARG A 130 15.02 10.22 -4.66
CA ARG A 130 14.33 11.17 -5.55
C ARG A 130 15.02 11.27 -6.90
N SER A 131 14.23 11.28 -7.97
CA SER A 131 14.70 11.47 -9.33
C SER A 131 13.83 12.46 -10.10
N ALA A 132 14.31 12.87 -11.27
CA ALA A 132 13.57 13.77 -12.13
C ALA A 132 12.21 13.18 -12.55
N PRO A 133 11.18 14.01 -12.75
CA PRO A 133 9.89 13.54 -13.23
C PRO A 133 10.02 12.92 -14.62
N VAL A 134 9.23 11.89 -14.87
CA VAL A 134 9.14 11.25 -16.17
C VAL A 134 7.67 11.23 -16.58
N PRO A 135 7.31 11.81 -17.72
CA PRO A 135 5.95 11.74 -18.24
C PRO A 135 5.47 10.30 -18.33
N GLN A 136 4.29 10.04 -17.83
CA GLN A 136 3.69 8.70 -17.86
C GLN A 136 2.34 8.76 -18.57
N THR A 137 2.11 7.80 -19.45
CA THR A 137 0.80 7.61 -20.07
C THR A 137 0.07 6.50 -19.34
N TYR A 138 -1.07 6.84 -18.75
CA TYR A 138 -1.94 5.83 -18.16
C TYR A 138 -2.79 5.17 -19.24
N VAL A 139 -2.62 3.86 -19.41
CA VAL A 139 -3.38 3.07 -20.38
C VAL A 139 -4.44 2.27 -19.66
N PHE A 140 -5.71 2.50 -20.00
CA PHE A 140 -6.81 1.66 -19.53
C PHE A 140 -6.77 0.31 -20.25
N LEU A 141 -7.10 -0.76 -19.52
CA LEU A 141 -7.08 -2.10 -20.09
C LEU A 141 -8.25 -2.28 -21.09
N PRO A 142 -8.00 -2.88 -22.25
CA PRO A 142 -9.08 -3.18 -23.19
C PRO A 142 -10.01 -4.24 -22.62
N VAL A 143 -11.27 -4.20 -23.02
CA VAL A 143 -12.25 -5.25 -22.80
C VAL A 143 -12.77 -5.68 -24.16
N GLU A 144 -12.79 -6.97 -24.40
CA GLU A 144 -13.34 -7.57 -25.60
C GLU A 144 -14.78 -7.99 -25.38
N GLY A 145 -15.64 -7.79 -26.39
CA GLY A 145 -17.05 -8.13 -26.33
C GLY A 145 -17.88 -7.33 -27.33
N GLU A 146 -19.07 -7.79 -27.59
CA GLU A 146 -20.06 -7.09 -28.45
C GLU A 146 -20.84 -6.05 -27.63
N ASN A 147 -21.23 -4.96 -28.31
CA ASN A 147 -22.05 -3.88 -27.74
C ASN A 147 -21.50 -3.26 -26.45
N LEU A 148 -20.16 -3.24 -26.30
CA LEU A 148 -19.51 -2.60 -25.17
C LEU A 148 -19.57 -1.07 -25.31
N HIS A 149 -19.85 -0.41 -24.18
CA HIS A 149 -19.77 1.04 -24.06
C HIS A 149 -18.99 1.43 -22.80
N GLN A 150 -18.42 2.63 -22.79
CA GLN A 150 -17.65 3.14 -21.68
C GLN A 150 -18.38 4.29 -21.01
N ILE A 151 -18.47 4.24 -19.68
CA ILE A 151 -19.06 5.29 -18.85
C ILE A 151 -17.96 5.84 -17.95
N PRO A 152 -17.41 7.04 -18.27
CA PRO A 152 -16.43 7.71 -17.42
C PRO A 152 -17.16 8.49 -16.31
N VAL A 153 -16.65 8.38 -15.06
CA VAL A 153 -17.13 9.14 -13.91
C VAL A 153 -15.94 9.81 -13.25
N GLY A 154 -16.05 11.11 -12.95
CA GLY A 154 -14.95 11.89 -12.35
C GLY A 154 -13.79 12.20 -13.33
N PRO A 155 -12.70 12.83 -12.85
CA PRO A 155 -12.32 13.01 -11.44
C PRO A 155 -13.18 14.02 -10.65
N VAL A 156 -13.81 15.00 -11.31
CA VAL A 156 -14.76 15.89 -10.67
C VAL A 156 -16.16 15.30 -10.77
N HIS A 157 -16.75 15.01 -9.62
CA HIS A 157 -18.07 14.42 -9.49
C HIS A 157 -18.83 15.06 -8.31
N ALA A 158 -20.14 14.87 -8.25
CA ALA A 158 -20.99 15.48 -7.23
C ALA A 158 -21.10 14.69 -5.91
N GLY A 159 -20.24 13.68 -5.70
CA GLY A 159 -20.21 12.89 -4.47
C GLY A 159 -19.40 13.55 -3.37
N ILE A 160 -19.50 13.01 -2.15
CA ILE A 160 -18.74 13.46 -0.98
C ILE A 160 -17.34 12.85 -0.88
N ILE A 161 -17.02 11.83 -1.68
CA ILE A 161 -15.69 11.24 -1.77
C ILE A 161 -14.72 12.16 -2.51
N GLU A 162 -13.44 12.03 -2.22
CA GLU A 162 -12.39 12.80 -2.89
C GLU A 162 -12.32 12.50 -4.39
N PRO A 163 -11.82 13.44 -5.22
CA PRO A 163 -11.68 13.26 -6.67
C PRO A 163 -11.01 11.96 -7.06
N GLY A 164 -11.63 11.22 -7.95
CA GLY A 164 -11.14 9.97 -8.53
C GLY A 164 -11.81 9.74 -9.88
N HIS A 165 -11.11 9.08 -10.80
CA HIS A 165 -11.68 8.71 -12.08
C HIS A 165 -12.04 7.22 -12.06
N PHE A 166 -13.29 6.94 -12.36
CA PHE A 166 -13.82 5.58 -12.49
C PHE A 166 -14.25 5.38 -13.94
N ARG A 167 -13.79 4.31 -14.56
CA ARG A 167 -14.17 3.93 -15.91
C ARG A 167 -14.86 2.58 -15.88
N PHE A 168 -16.16 2.62 -16.15
CA PHE A 168 -16.96 1.43 -16.34
C PHE A 168 -16.93 1.04 -17.82
N THR A 169 -16.65 -0.21 -18.11
CA THR A 169 -16.92 -0.82 -19.41
C THR A 169 -18.09 -1.77 -19.21
N ALA A 170 -19.19 -1.52 -19.90
CA ALA A 170 -20.44 -2.23 -19.70
C ALA A 170 -21.02 -2.78 -21.00
N ALA A 171 -21.74 -3.90 -20.90
CA ALA A 171 -22.60 -4.48 -21.92
C ALA A 171 -24.04 -4.33 -21.46
N GLY A 172 -24.78 -3.34 -22.01
CA GLY A 172 -26.05 -2.93 -21.46
C GLY A 172 -25.90 -2.45 -20.00
N GLU A 173 -26.59 -3.08 -19.06
CA GLU A 173 -26.53 -2.76 -17.63
C GLU A 173 -25.49 -3.59 -16.86
N THR A 174 -24.82 -4.53 -17.51
CA THR A 174 -23.83 -5.39 -16.87
C THR A 174 -22.44 -4.78 -16.99
N VAL A 175 -21.80 -4.53 -15.83
CA VAL A 175 -20.41 -4.05 -15.79
C VAL A 175 -19.45 -5.19 -16.08
N ALA A 176 -18.79 -5.14 -17.23
CA ALA A 176 -17.77 -6.10 -17.63
C ALA A 176 -16.40 -5.79 -16.97
N ARG A 177 -16.10 -4.50 -16.76
CA ARG A 177 -14.86 -4.04 -16.08
C ARG A 177 -15.10 -2.69 -15.40
N LEU A 178 -14.56 -2.57 -14.18
CA LEU A 178 -14.37 -1.30 -13.51
C LEU A 178 -12.86 -1.04 -13.36
N GLU A 179 -12.42 0.11 -13.80
CA GLU A 179 -11.06 0.60 -13.54
C GLU A 179 -11.12 1.92 -12.76
N GLU A 180 -10.21 2.06 -11.82
CA GLU A 180 -10.05 3.24 -11.00
C GLU A 180 -8.70 3.90 -11.31
N ARG A 181 -8.70 5.22 -11.41
CA ARG A 181 -7.51 6.05 -11.44
C ARG A 181 -7.61 7.07 -10.32
N LEU A 182 -6.79 6.90 -9.29
CA LEU A 182 -6.74 7.72 -8.08
C LEU A 182 -5.47 8.55 -8.05
N GLY A 183 -5.18 9.18 -6.91
CA GLY A 183 -3.96 9.97 -6.70
C GLY A 183 -4.14 11.48 -6.96
N TYR A 184 -5.29 11.95 -7.40
CA TYR A 184 -5.56 13.37 -7.70
C TYR A 184 -5.38 14.29 -6.50
N VAL A 185 -5.63 13.81 -5.30
CA VAL A 185 -5.54 14.56 -4.05
C VAL A 185 -4.49 14.01 -3.10
N HIS A 186 -3.48 13.31 -3.62
CA HIS A 186 -2.34 12.87 -2.82
C HIS A 186 -1.61 14.08 -2.23
N LYS A 187 -1.57 14.17 -0.90
CA LYS A 187 -1.12 15.37 -0.17
C LYS A 187 0.34 15.27 0.29
N GLY A 188 0.98 14.12 0.11
CA GLY A 188 2.34 13.87 0.60
C GLY A 188 2.43 13.86 2.14
N ILE A 189 1.41 13.36 2.83
CA ILE A 189 1.32 13.36 4.30
C ILE A 189 2.53 12.69 4.92
N GLU A 190 2.99 11.55 4.39
CA GLU A 190 4.14 10.81 4.90
C GLU A 190 5.43 11.65 4.80
N SER A 191 5.65 12.33 3.67
CA SER A 191 6.80 13.23 3.49
C SER A 191 6.75 14.43 4.44
N LEU A 192 5.56 14.95 4.72
CA LEU A 192 5.36 16.07 5.64
C LEU A 192 5.52 15.67 7.11
N MET A 193 5.26 14.39 7.43
CA MET A 193 5.43 13.84 8.78
C MET A 193 6.89 13.50 9.08
N ALA A 194 7.71 13.20 8.07
CA ALA A 194 9.12 12.89 8.27
C ALA A 194 9.86 14.06 8.96
N GLY A 195 10.42 13.80 10.16
CA GLY A 195 11.09 14.80 10.98
C GLY A 195 10.17 15.83 11.66
N ALA A 196 8.85 15.66 11.57
CA ALA A 196 7.89 16.53 12.26
C ALA A 196 7.85 16.26 13.77
N THR A 197 7.46 17.27 14.55
CA THR A 197 7.12 17.08 15.96
C THR A 197 5.84 16.24 16.11
N LEU A 198 5.64 15.59 17.25
CA LEU A 198 4.43 14.80 17.51
C LEU A 198 3.15 15.65 17.36
N GLU A 199 3.18 16.89 17.83
CA GLU A 199 2.06 17.83 17.67
C GLU A 199 1.73 18.10 16.19
N ARG A 200 2.75 18.34 15.35
CA ARG A 200 2.56 18.51 13.91
C ARG A 200 2.10 17.21 13.26
N GLY A 201 2.67 16.07 13.64
CA GLY A 201 2.29 14.75 13.15
C GLY A 201 0.82 14.44 13.39
N SER A 202 0.30 14.73 14.60
CA SER A 202 -1.12 14.52 14.94
C SER A 202 -2.07 15.35 14.05
N ARG A 203 -1.71 16.61 13.79
CA ARG A 203 -2.49 17.47 12.88
C ARG A 203 -2.47 16.96 11.42
N LEU A 204 -1.32 16.44 10.97
CA LEU A 204 -1.16 15.89 9.63
C LEU A 204 -1.95 14.59 9.47
N ALA A 205 -1.93 13.71 10.48
CA ALA A 205 -2.70 12.47 10.48
C ALA A 205 -4.20 12.72 10.22
N GLY A 206 -4.80 13.67 10.94
CA GLY A 206 -6.20 14.06 10.73
C GLY A 206 -6.51 14.71 9.37
N ARG A 207 -5.49 15.01 8.56
CA ARG A 207 -5.65 15.61 7.23
C ARG A 207 -5.45 14.61 6.08
N SER A 208 -5.26 13.34 6.38
CA SER A 208 -5.12 12.30 5.36
C SER A 208 -6.38 12.17 4.51
N SER A 209 -7.56 12.19 5.16
CA SER A 209 -8.87 12.19 4.49
C SER A 209 -9.89 12.90 5.39
N GLY A 210 -10.75 13.74 4.82
CA GLY A 210 -11.72 14.55 5.56
C GLY A 210 -12.78 13.75 6.30
N ASP A 211 -13.24 12.66 5.71
CA ASP A 211 -14.25 11.75 6.28
C ASP A 211 -13.68 10.77 7.32
N SER A 212 -12.35 10.59 7.36
CA SER A 212 -11.64 9.68 8.27
C SER A 212 -10.75 10.40 9.28
N THR A 213 -10.93 11.71 9.50
CA THR A 213 -10.09 12.54 10.38
C THR A 213 -9.94 11.96 11.77
N VAL A 214 -11.03 11.53 12.41
CA VAL A 214 -11.02 10.96 13.76
C VAL A 214 -10.30 9.61 13.78
N ALA A 215 -10.53 8.75 12.79
CA ALA A 215 -9.90 7.44 12.72
C ALA A 215 -8.38 7.54 12.58
N TYR A 216 -7.89 8.40 11.69
CA TYR A 216 -6.44 8.64 11.53
C TYR A 216 -5.82 9.32 12.75
N GLY A 217 -6.52 10.27 13.38
CA GLY A 217 -6.07 10.91 14.61
C GLY A 217 -5.93 9.91 15.76
N LEU A 218 -6.92 9.02 15.92
CA LEU A 218 -6.89 7.96 16.94
C LEU A 218 -5.79 6.93 16.64
N ALA A 219 -5.61 6.52 15.39
CA ALA A 219 -4.55 5.59 15.00
C ALA A 219 -3.16 6.18 15.29
N PHE A 220 -2.95 7.46 14.99
CA PHE A 220 -1.71 8.17 15.31
C PHE A 220 -1.45 8.22 16.81
N ALA A 221 -2.46 8.62 17.62
CA ALA A 221 -2.32 8.69 19.07
C ALA A 221 -1.92 7.32 19.67
N ARG A 222 -2.63 6.25 19.29
CA ARG A 222 -2.31 4.89 19.73
C ARG A 222 -0.92 4.42 19.32
N SER A 223 -0.45 4.80 18.12
CA SER A 223 0.90 4.46 17.66
C SER A 223 1.97 5.16 18.49
N VAL A 224 1.75 6.43 18.87
CA VAL A 224 2.65 7.21 19.72
C VAL A 224 2.66 6.67 21.16
N GLU A 225 1.49 6.40 21.72
CA GLU A 225 1.35 5.81 23.05
C GLU A 225 2.10 4.47 23.13
N ALA A 226 1.89 3.58 22.18
CA ALA A 226 2.58 2.29 22.12
C ALA A 226 4.11 2.39 21.92
N ALA A 227 4.60 3.48 21.38
CA ALA A 227 6.04 3.72 21.20
C ALA A 227 6.71 4.35 22.44
N LEU A 228 5.90 4.95 23.35
CA LEU A 228 6.39 5.60 24.56
C LEU A 228 6.31 4.68 25.81
N ASP A 229 5.49 3.63 25.77
CA ASP A 229 5.40 2.59 26.80
C ASP A 229 6.54 1.56 26.68
#